data_d969549f52847461444d6794944c48ad
#
_entry.id   d969549f52847461444d6794944c48ad
#
_cell.length_a   1.000
_cell.length_b   1.000
_cell.length_c   1.000
_cell.angle_alpha   90.00
_cell.angle_beta   90.00
_cell.angle_gamma   90.00
#
_symmetry.space_group_name_H-M   'P 1'
#
loop_
_entity.id
_entity.type
_entity.pdbx_description
1 polymer ?
#
loop_
_entity_poly.entity_id
_entity_poly.type
_entity_poly.pdbx_seq_one_letter_code
_entity_poly.pdbx_strand_id
1 'polypeptide(L)'
;MTARGMLRSALGHARLLEEAGFHDIVLSLKASSVPLTVEAYRLAAKETDYPLHVGVTEAGLPGAGNIKSAIGIGALLLDGIGDTIRVSLTGSPIPEAAAAIDILRAVGLRTGYVNVVSCPTCGRTGIDVAAIARRVESELADIRVPLTVAVMGCVVNGPGEAREADIGLAGGGLSRAGGSAGGEGSSYAVGAIFEKG
;
A
#
# COMPACT_ATOMS: atom_id res chain seq x y z
N MET A 1 -28.66 8.48 6.39
CA MET A 1 -27.50 9.40 6.44
C MET A 1 -27.11 9.75 5.02
N THR A 2 -26.77 11.00 4.71
CA THR A 2 -26.33 11.47 3.39
C THR A 2 -25.05 12.27 3.52
N ALA A 3 -24.24 12.33 2.48
CA ALA A 3 -22.99 13.10 2.44
C ALA A 3 -23.22 14.59 2.74
N ARG A 4 -24.26 15.18 2.12
CA ARG A 4 -24.67 16.57 2.37
C ARG A 4 -25.10 16.80 3.83
N GLY A 5 -25.80 15.84 4.45
CA GLY A 5 -26.19 15.92 5.87
C GLY A 5 -25.00 15.87 6.81
N MET A 6 -24.01 15.03 6.52
CA MET A 6 -22.75 14.95 7.29
C MET A 6 -21.98 16.27 7.21
N LEU A 7 -21.81 16.82 6.02
CA LEU A 7 -21.13 18.11 5.84
C LEU A 7 -21.84 19.25 6.55
N ARG A 8 -23.17 19.35 6.39
CA ARG A 8 -23.97 20.39 7.07
C ARG A 8 -23.81 20.32 8.59
N SER A 9 -23.81 19.11 9.16
CA SER A 9 -23.61 18.91 10.59
C SER A 9 -22.21 19.38 11.02
N ALA A 10 -21.16 18.97 10.30
CA ALA A 10 -19.79 19.35 10.60
C ALA A 10 -19.59 20.87 10.54
N LEU A 11 -20.07 21.52 9.48
CA LEU A 11 -19.99 22.99 9.35
C LEU A 11 -20.80 23.73 10.41
N GLY A 12 -21.93 23.16 10.84
CA GLY A 12 -22.71 23.71 11.96
C GLY A 12 -21.92 23.69 13.28
N HIS A 13 -21.23 22.61 13.57
CA HIS A 13 -20.37 22.50 14.76
C HIS A 13 -19.13 23.41 14.65
N ALA A 14 -18.53 23.53 13.47
CA ALA A 14 -17.40 24.42 13.25
C ALA A 14 -17.80 25.88 13.56
N ARG A 15 -18.95 26.35 13.07
CA ARG A 15 -19.45 27.69 13.37
C ARG A 15 -19.66 27.96 14.86
N LEU A 16 -20.18 26.98 15.60
CA LEU A 16 -20.34 27.11 17.05
C LEU A 16 -18.99 27.28 17.77
N LEU A 17 -17.94 26.60 17.29
CA LEU A 17 -16.59 26.77 17.82
C LEU A 17 -16.02 28.16 17.46
N GLU A 18 -16.21 28.60 16.24
CA GLU A 18 -15.78 29.93 15.78
C GLU A 18 -16.48 31.05 16.56
N GLU A 19 -17.78 30.93 16.80
CA GLU A 19 -18.58 31.87 17.63
C GLU A 19 -18.06 31.90 19.07
N ALA A 20 -17.50 30.80 19.57
CA ALA A 20 -16.82 30.73 20.87
C ALA A 20 -15.36 31.21 20.84
N GLY A 21 -14.87 31.72 19.70
CA GLY A 21 -13.51 32.21 19.52
C GLY A 21 -12.45 31.11 19.29
N PHE A 22 -12.86 29.90 18.97
CA PHE A 22 -11.94 28.77 18.70
C PHE A 22 -11.88 28.48 17.19
N HIS A 23 -10.67 28.59 16.60
CA HIS A 23 -10.43 28.49 15.16
C HIS A 23 -9.52 27.35 14.73
N ASP A 24 -8.84 26.68 15.66
CA ASP A 24 -7.97 25.54 15.37
C ASP A 24 -8.79 24.25 15.16
N ILE A 25 -9.49 24.19 14.02
CA ILE A 25 -10.51 23.18 13.73
C ILE A 25 -10.02 22.23 12.63
N VAL A 26 -10.24 20.95 12.81
CA VAL A 26 -10.06 19.90 11.80
C VAL A 26 -11.39 19.17 11.63
N LEU A 27 -11.83 18.97 10.39
CA LEU A 27 -13.07 18.25 10.13
C LEU A 27 -12.85 16.77 9.90
N SER A 28 -13.75 15.94 10.43
CA SER A 28 -13.73 14.50 10.25
C SER A 28 -15.14 13.97 9.91
N LEU A 29 -15.32 13.47 8.68
CA LEU A 29 -16.59 13.05 8.09
C LEU A 29 -16.60 11.55 7.81
N LYS A 30 -16.40 10.74 8.85
CA LYS A 30 -16.24 9.29 8.72
C LYS A 30 -17.57 8.55 8.75
N ALA A 31 -17.73 7.58 7.85
CA ALA A 31 -18.81 6.61 7.87
C ALA A 31 -18.26 5.20 7.69
N SER A 32 -19.06 4.18 7.98
CA SER A 32 -18.72 2.77 7.71
C SER A 32 -18.91 2.40 6.23
N SER A 33 -19.67 3.21 5.49
CA SER A 33 -19.84 3.11 4.04
C SER A 33 -18.73 3.88 3.33
N VAL A 34 -17.90 3.18 2.57
CA VAL A 34 -16.81 3.79 1.78
C VAL A 34 -17.34 4.81 0.76
N PRO A 35 -18.38 4.51 -0.07
CA PRO A 35 -18.90 5.49 -1.02
C PRO A 35 -19.42 6.76 -0.33
N LEU A 36 -20.13 6.60 0.78
CA LEU A 36 -20.66 7.75 1.54
C LEU A 36 -19.54 8.61 2.13
N THR A 37 -18.50 7.97 2.67
CA THR A 37 -17.31 8.65 3.18
C THR A 37 -16.63 9.47 2.08
N VAL A 38 -16.33 8.85 0.95
CA VAL A 38 -15.66 9.51 -0.19
C VAL A 38 -16.49 10.69 -0.69
N GLU A 39 -17.81 10.51 -0.87
CA GLU A 39 -18.69 11.60 -1.30
C GLU A 39 -18.71 12.76 -0.29
N ALA A 40 -18.78 12.46 1.02
CA ALA A 40 -18.82 13.50 2.06
C ALA A 40 -17.54 14.36 2.08
N TYR A 41 -16.37 13.73 1.98
CA TYR A 41 -15.10 14.46 1.94
C TYR A 41 -14.90 15.23 0.63
N ARG A 42 -15.33 14.70 -0.51
CA ARG A 42 -15.31 15.41 -1.79
C ARG A 42 -16.21 16.67 -1.77
N LEU A 43 -17.34 16.61 -1.06
CA LEU A 43 -18.18 17.78 -0.84
C LEU A 43 -17.50 18.76 0.11
N ALA A 44 -16.92 18.29 1.22
CA ALA A 44 -16.22 19.12 2.17
C ALA A 44 -15.06 19.89 1.52
N ALA A 45 -14.22 19.22 0.76
CA ALA A 45 -13.09 19.82 0.05
C ALA A 45 -13.49 20.90 -0.98
N LYS A 46 -14.76 20.93 -1.41
CA LYS A 46 -15.30 21.97 -2.31
C LYS A 46 -15.92 23.14 -1.57
N GLU A 47 -16.36 22.95 -0.34
CA GLU A 47 -17.19 23.90 0.39
C GLU A 47 -16.47 24.51 1.59
N THR A 48 -15.26 24.04 1.95
CA THR A 48 -14.52 24.52 3.11
C THR A 48 -13.01 24.33 2.93
N ASP A 49 -12.25 25.24 3.57
CA ASP A 49 -10.78 25.20 3.63
C ASP A 49 -10.25 24.58 4.93
N TYR A 50 -11.10 24.03 5.80
CA TYR A 50 -10.66 23.35 7.01
C TYR A 50 -9.84 22.10 6.67
N PRO A 51 -8.76 21.84 7.42
CA PRO A 51 -8.04 20.57 7.31
C PRO A 51 -8.97 19.38 7.50
N LEU A 52 -8.76 18.33 6.72
CA LEU A 52 -9.60 17.14 6.69
C LEU A 52 -8.85 15.93 7.26
N HIS A 53 -9.40 15.35 8.34
CA HIS A 53 -8.93 14.10 8.91
C HIS A 53 -9.70 12.92 8.32
N VAL A 54 -9.13 12.27 7.31
CA VAL A 54 -9.82 11.24 6.53
C VAL A 54 -9.65 9.84 7.10
N GLY A 55 -10.66 9.02 6.89
CA GLY A 55 -10.69 7.62 7.31
C GLY A 55 -12.06 7.00 7.16
N VAL A 56 -12.11 5.68 7.20
CA VAL A 56 -13.34 4.88 7.26
C VAL A 56 -13.51 4.40 8.69
N THR A 57 -14.70 4.60 9.28
CA THR A 57 -14.98 4.06 10.62
C THR A 57 -15.54 2.65 10.54
N GLU A 58 -15.33 1.84 11.58
CA GLU A 58 -15.84 0.47 11.66
C GLU A 58 -15.42 -0.36 10.43
N ALA A 59 -14.17 -0.25 10.02
CA ALA A 59 -13.71 -0.96 8.84
C ALA A 59 -13.71 -2.49 9.01
N GLY A 60 -13.55 -2.96 10.26
CA GLY A 60 -13.60 -4.38 10.61
C GLY A 60 -12.23 -4.97 10.94
N LEU A 61 -12.12 -6.29 10.85
CA LEU A 61 -10.87 -7.02 11.13
C LEU A 61 -9.79 -6.73 10.08
N PRO A 62 -8.51 -6.90 10.44
CA PRO A 62 -7.41 -6.91 9.46
C PRO A 62 -7.72 -7.82 8.26
N GLY A 63 -7.30 -7.42 7.08
CA GLY A 63 -7.71 -8.02 5.81
C GLY A 63 -8.85 -7.22 5.18
N ALA A 64 -10.10 -7.55 5.45
CA ALA A 64 -11.25 -6.83 4.89
C ALA A 64 -11.29 -5.35 5.29
N GLY A 65 -10.91 -5.04 6.54
CA GLY A 65 -10.80 -3.67 7.04
C GLY A 65 -9.69 -2.88 6.36
N ASN A 66 -8.57 -3.52 6.05
CA ASN A 66 -7.49 -2.89 5.30
C ASN A 66 -7.94 -2.51 3.87
N ILE A 67 -8.68 -3.40 3.21
CA ILE A 67 -9.23 -3.13 1.86
C ILE A 67 -10.19 -1.94 1.89
N LYS A 68 -11.14 -1.92 2.83
CA LYS A 68 -12.08 -0.79 2.98
C LYS A 68 -11.35 0.52 3.23
N SER A 69 -10.36 0.50 4.13
CA SER A 69 -9.56 1.69 4.47
C SER A 69 -8.72 2.14 3.28
N ALA A 70 -8.09 1.21 2.57
CA ALA A 70 -7.28 1.52 1.39
C ALA A 70 -8.12 2.16 0.27
N ILE A 71 -9.32 1.63 0.02
CA ILE A 71 -10.21 2.21 -0.99
C ILE A 71 -10.70 3.60 -0.55
N GLY A 72 -11.20 3.74 0.67
CA GLY A 72 -11.78 5.00 1.14
C GLY A 72 -10.75 6.12 1.30
N ILE A 73 -9.64 5.83 1.96
CA ILE A 73 -8.54 6.79 2.16
C ILE A 73 -7.79 7.03 0.85
N GLY A 74 -7.45 5.95 0.13
CA GLY A 74 -6.69 6.04 -1.12
C GLY A 74 -7.40 6.86 -2.19
N ALA A 75 -8.71 6.67 -2.38
CA ALA A 75 -9.49 7.46 -3.32
C ALA A 75 -9.43 8.97 -3.01
N LEU A 76 -9.50 9.35 -1.74
CA LEU A 76 -9.42 10.75 -1.33
C LEU A 76 -8.01 11.32 -1.52
N LEU A 77 -6.99 10.59 -1.11
CA LEU A 77 -5.60 11.02 -1.27
C LEU A 77 -5.20 11.20 -2.75
N LEU A 78 -5.71 10.34 -3.65
CA LEU A 78 -5.50 10.48 -5.10
C LEU A 78 -6.21 11.72 -5.69
N ASP A 79 -7.30 12.17 -5.05
CA ASP A 79 -7.97 13.43 -5.38
C ASP A 79 -7.28 14.66 -4.74
N GLY A 80 -6.20 14.47 -3.99
CA GLY A 80 -5.52 15.53 -3.22
C GLY A 80 -6.29 15.96 -1.97
N ILE A 81 -7.18 15.12 -1.45
CA ILE A 81 -8.03 15.40 -0.29
C ILE A 81 -7.54 14.63 0.93
N GLY A 82 -7.27 15.35 2.04
CA GLY A 82 -6.89 14.80 3.33
C GLY A 82 -5.54 15.28 3.82
N ASP A 83 -5.51 15.85 5.00
CA ASP A 83 -4.32 16.40 5.67
C ASP A 83 -3.75 15.44 6.69
N THR A 84 -4.61 14.64 7.28
CA THR A 84 -4.27 13.54 8.17
C THR A 84 -5.16 12.32 7.90
N ILE A 85 -4.67 11.12 8.22
CA ILE A 85 -5.39 9.88 7.99
C ILE A 85 -5.52 9.04 9.25
N ARG A 86 -6.59 8.22 9.31
CA ARG A 86 -6.75 7.19 10.32
C ARG A 86 -7.31 5.92 9.70
N VAL A 87 -6.61 4.82 9.89
CA VAL A 87 -7.14 3.47 9.70
C VAL A 87 -7.81 3.01 10.99
N SER A 88 -8.96 2.36 10.93
CA SER A 88 -9.70 1.86 12.10
C SER A 88 -9.98 0.38 11.93
N LEU A 89 -9.20 -0.45 12.62
CA LEU A 89 -9.33 -1.90 12.61
C LEU A 89 -9.78 -2.41 13.98
N THR A 90 -10.40 -3.58 14.00
CA THR A 90 -10.69 -4.27 15.25
C THR A 90 -9.41 -4.93 15.76
N GLY A 91 -8.93 -4.51 16.96
CA GLY A 91 -7.77 -5.09 17.61
C GLY A 91 -6.71 -4.09 18.04
N SER A 92 -5.45 -4.50 17.97
CA SER A 92 -4.31 -3.63 18.32
C SER A 92 -4.16 -2.46 17.34
N PRO A 93 -3.73 -1.27 17.80
CA PRO A 93 -3.49 -0.12 16.92
C PRO A 93 -2.22 -0.24 16.06
N ILE A 94 -1.31 -1.16 16.36
CA ILE A 94 -0.06 -1.32 15.60
C ILE A 94 -0.31 -1.66 14.13
N PRO A 95 -1.18 -2.63 13.78
CA PRO A 95 -1.54 -2.90 12.39
C PRO A 95 -2.23 -1.74 11.67
N GLU A 96 -2.92 -0.84 12.40
CA GLU A 96 -3.53 0.35 11.81
C GLU A 96 -2.47 1.31 11.27
N ALA A 97 -1.41 1.54 12.05
CA ALA A 97 -0.30 2.40 11.64
C ALA A 97 0.46 1.80 10.43
N ALA A 98 0.68 0.49 10.42
CA ALA A 98 1.30 -0.20 9.29
C ALA A 98 0.43 -0.05 8.02
N ALA A 99 -0.86 -0.34 8.10
CA ALA A 99 -1.78 -0.19 6.98
C ALA A 99 -1.87 1.26 6.47
N ALA A 100 -1.83 2.26 7.38
CA ALA A 100 -1.82 3.66 6.99
C ALA A 100 -0.55 4.02 6.19
N ILE A 101 0.61 3.53 6.63
CA ILE A 101 1.88 3.69 5.91
C ILE A 101 1.82 3.04 4.53
N ASP A 102 1.28 1.83 4.44
CA ASP A 102 1.17 1.11 3.16
C ASP A 102 0.21 1.82 2.19
N ILE A 103 -0.89 2.39 2.68
CA ILE A 103 -1.78 3.23 1.86
C ILE A 103 -1.02 4.45 1.31
N LEU A 104 -0.28 5.17 2.16
CA LEU A 104 0.49 6.34 1.74
C LEU A 104 1.57 5.98 0.72
N ARG A 105 2.20 4.82 0.85
CA ARG A 105 3.16 4.27 -0.11
C ARG A 105 2.49 3.95 -1.44
N ALA A 106 1.37 3.23 -1.39
CA ALA A 106 0.64 2.79 -2.58
C ALA A 106 0.13 3.96 -3.45
N VAL A 107 -0.21 5.10 -2.82
CA VAL A 107 -0.62 6.33 -3.55
C VAL A 107 0.56 7.29 -3.84
N GLY A 108 1.81 6.90 -3.54
CA GLY A 108 3.01 7.69 -3.84
C GLY A 108 3.27 8.90 -2.93
N LEU A 109 2.50 9.07 -1.85
CA LEU A 109 2.66 10.18 -0.89
C LEU A 109 3.76 9.93 0.15
N ARG A 110 4.19 8.70 0.33
CA ARG A 110 5.31 8.34 1.18
C ARG A 110 6.40 7.67 0.36
N THR A 111 7.49 8.37 0.14
CA THR A 111 8.67 7.96 -0.61
C THR A 111 9.85 7.70 0.33
N GLY A 112 11.02 7.35 -0.22
CA GLY A 112 12.23 7.14 0.58
C GLY A 112 12.23 5.80 1.33
N TYR A 113 11.70 4.75 0.72
CA TYR A 113 11.71 3.37 1.21
C TYR A 113 11.96 2.41 0.05
N VAL A 114 12.35 1.19 0.35
CA VAL A 114 12.50 0.14 -0.65
C VAL A 114 11.13 -0.41 -1.03
N ASN A 115 10.80 -0.35 -2.30
CA ASN A 115 9.60 -0.94 -2.88
C ASN A 115 9.95 -2.32 -3.46
N VAL A 116 9.37 -3.38 -2.93
CA VAL A 116 9.58 -4.74 -3.45
C VAL A 116 8.42 -5.10 -4.37
N VAL A 117 8.74 -5.40 -5.63
CA VAL A 117 7.77 -5.88 -6.61
C VAL A 117 8.05 -7.34 -6.94
N SER A 118 7.01 -8.15 -7.05
CA SER A 118 7.16 -9.56 -7.38
C SER A 118 6.13 -9.99 -8.42
N CYS A 119 6.51 -10.90 -9.31
CA CYS A 119 5.58 -11.45 -10.28
C CYS A 119 4.61 -12.44 -9.62
N PRO A 120 3.38 -12.60 -10.16
CA PRO A 120 2.51 -13.68 -9.76
C PRO A 120 3.13 -15.02 -10.16
N THR A 121 3.08 -16.01 -9.26
CA THR A 121 3.58 -17.36 -9.53
C THR A 121 2.79 -18.01 -10.68
N CYS A 122 3.47 -18.36 -11.76
CA CYS A 122 2.88 -19.03 -12.93
C CYS A 122 3.61 -20.36 -13.19
N GLY A 123 3.18 -21.14 -14.20
CA GLY A 123 3.79 -22.42 -14.55
C GLY A 123 5.26 -22.36 -15.00
N ARG A 124 5.83 -21.17 -15.19
CA ARG A 124 7.24 -20.95 -15.54
C ARG A 124 8.13 -20.61 -14.33
N THR A 125 7.55 -20.49 -13.15
CA THR A 125 8.27 -20.13 -11.93
C THR A 125 9.23 -21.26 -11.52
N GLY A 126 10.52 -20.94 -11.43
CA GLY A 126 11.58 -21.88 -11.05
C GLY A 126 12.12 -21.71 -9.64
N ILE A 127 11.59 -20.73 -8.87
CA ILE A 127 12.01 -20.41 -7.50
C ILE A 127 10.81 -20.12 -6.62
N ASP A 128 10.95 -20.18 -5.30
CA ASP A 128 9.91 -19.73 -4.36
C ASP A 128 9.91 -18.19 -4.26
N VAL A 129 9.22 -17.55 -5.21
CA VAL A 129 9.09 -16.08 -5.28
C VAL A 129 8.55 -15.50 -3.99
N ALA A 130 7.54 -16.14 -3.40
CA ALA A 130 6.87 -15.63 -2.21
C ALA A 130 7.79 -15.66 -0.97
N ALA A 131 8.57 -16.72 -0.80
CA ALA A 131 9.54 -16.82 0.29
C ALA A 131 10.67 -15.78 0.13
N ILE A 132 11.20 -15.64 -1.09
CA ILE A 132 12.27 -14.68 -1.38
C ILE A 132 11.77 -13.24 -1.22
N ALA A 133 10.60 -12.89 -1.77
CA ALA A 133 10.03 -11.55 -1.64
C ALA A 133 9.83 -11.16 -0.17
N ARG A 134 9.21 -12.04 0.65
CA ARG A 134 9.08 -11.80 2.09
C ARG A 134 10.41 -11.58 2.80
N ARG A 135 11.43 -12.35 2.44
CA ARG A 135 12.77 -12.19 3.01
C ARG A 135 13.38 -10.85 2.62
N VAL A 136 13.30 -10.48 1.34
CA VAL A 136 13.78 -9.19 0.84
C VAL A 136 13.06 -8.03 1.52
N GLU A 137 11.74 -8.07 1.63
CA GLU A 137 10.94 -7.07 2.36
C GLU A 137 11.38 -6.94 3.81
N SER A 138 11.59 -8.07 4.50
CA SER A 138 12.02 -8.07 5.90
C SER A 138 13.43 -7.52 6.10
N GLU A 139 14.38 -7.92 5.25
CA GLU A 139 15.79 -7.48 5.37
C GLU A 139 15.97 -6.00 4.95
N LEU A 140 15.12 -5.49 4.06
CA LEU A 140 15.19 -4.11 3.58
C LEU A 140 14.20 -3.15 4.29
N ALA A 141 13.44 -3.64 5.27
CA ALA A 141 12.39 -2.88 5.95
C ALA A 141 12.87 -1.56 6.58
N ASP A 142 14.12 -1.52 7.06
CA ASP A 142 14.73 -0.37 7.73
C ASP A 142 15.51 0.54 6.78
N ILE A 143 15.68 0.15 5.53
CA ILE A 143 16.41 0.95 4.53
C ILE A 143 15.53 2.09 4.04
N ARG A 144 16.02 3.33 4.17
CA ARG A 144 15.32 4.57 3.84
C ARG A 144 15.88 5.21 2.57
N VAL A 145 15.78 4.47 1.46
CA VAL A 145 16.16 4.93 0.10
C VAL A 145 15.01 4.65 -0.86
N PRO A 146 14.75 5.50 -1.83
CA PRO A 146 13.78 5.25 -2.88
C PRO A 146 14.36 4.25 -3.90
N LEU A 147 14.27 2.96 -3.59
CA LEU A 147 14.79 1.88 -4.41
C LEU A 147 13.67 0.89 -4.72
N THR A 148 13.56 0.46 -5.96
CA THR A 148 12.66 -0.62 -6.37
C THR A 148 13.45 -1.91 -6.60
N VAL A 149 13.09 -2.95 -5.86
CA VAL A 149 13.68 -4.29 -5.95
C VAL A 149 12.66 -5.26 -6.53
N ALA A 150 13.01 -5.94 -7.63
CA ALA A 150 12.14 -6.91 -8.28
C ALA A 150 12.53 -8.36 -7.93
N VAL A 151 11.53 -9.18 -7.59
CA VAL A 151 11.70 -10.63 -7.38
C VAL A 151 10.85 -11.36 -8.42
N MET A 152 11.50 -11.94 -9.42
CA MET A 152 10.86 -12.57 -10.58
C MET A 152 11.07 -14.07 -10.62
N GLY A 153 10.02 -14.81 -10.92
CA GLY A 153 10.01 -16.27 -10.86
C GLY A 153 10.73 -16.98 -12.02
N CYS A 154 11.00 -16.29 -13.14
CA CYS A 154 11.67 -16.89 -14.30
C CYS A 154 12.56 -15.88 -15.03
N VAL A 155 13.61 -16.37 -15.69
CA VAL A 155 14.54 -15.55 -16.48
C VAL A 155 13.97 -15.11 -17.84
N VAL A 156 12.86 -15.70 -18.29
CA VAL A 156 12.30 -15.40 -19.61
C VAL A 156 11.59 -14.06 -19.63
N ASN A 157 10.66 -13.85 -18.71
CA ASN A 157 9.88 -12.61 -18.63
C ASN A 157 10.39 -11.68 -17.53
N GLY A 158 11.11 -12.22 -16.53
CA GLY A 158 11.55 -11.47 -15.35
C GLY A 158 12.27 -10.18 -15.69
N PRO A 159 13.30 -10.16 -16.52
CA PRO A 159 14.01 -8.93 -16.88
C PRO A 159 13.13 -7.90 -17.61
N GLY A 160 12.17 -8.37 -18.41
CA GLY A 160 11.24 -7.49 -19.12
C GLY A 160 10.18 -6.86 -18.19
N GLU A 161 9.61 -7.66 -17.31
CA GLU A 161 8.60 -7.22 -16.32
C GLU A 161 9.22 -6.33 -15.22
N ALA A 162 10.50 -6.52 -14.93
CA ALA A 162 11.24 -5.77 -13.92
C ALA A 162 12.09 -4.63 -14.49
N ARG A 163 11.85 -4.20 -15.73
CA ARG A 163 12.63 -3.15 -16.41
C ARG A 163 12.69 -1.83 -15.63
N GLU A 164 11.63 -1.51 -14.91
CA GLU A 164 11.54 -0.29 -14.10
C GLU A 164 12.18 -0.43 -12.71
N ALA A 165 12.57 -1.64 -12.30
CA ALA A 165 13.24 -1.85 -11.03
C ALA A 165 14.72 -1.46 -11.11
N ASP A 166 15.25 -0.94 -10.00
CA ASP A 166 16.67 -0.58 -9.90
C ASP A 166 17.56 -1.81 -9.77
N ILE A 167 17.08 -2.81 -9.02
CA ILE A 167 17.74 -4.12 -8.84
C ILE A 167 16.69 -5.21 -8.97
N GLY A 168 17.06 -6.34 -9.57
CA GLY A 168 16.16 -7.48 -9.67
C GLY A 168 16.85 -8.83 -9.54
N LEU A 169 16.08 -9.80 -9.04
CA LEU A 169 16.39 -11.21 -9.04
C LEU A 169 15.38 -11.93 -9.94
N ALA A 170 15.86 -12.68 -10.93
CA ALA A 170 15.02 -13.54 -11.76
C ALA A 170 15.44 -15.02 -11.56
N GLY A 171 14.47 -15.87 -11.21
CA GLY A 171 14.67 -17.31 -11.10
C GLY A 171 14.96 -17.94 -12.46
N GLY A 172 16.03 -18.76 -12.54
CA GLY A 172 16.34 -19.57 -13.71
C GLY A 172 15.66 -20.93 -13.66
N GLY A 173 15.67 -21.63 -14.78
CA GLY A 173 15.31 -23.06 -14.81
C GLY A 173 16.30 -23.90 -13.99
N LEU A 174 15.87 -25.10 -13.61
CA LEU A 174 16.77 -26.10 -12.99
C LEU A 174 17.93 -26.37 -13.95
N SER A 175 19.13 -25.92 -13.62
CA SER A 175 20.32 -26.35 -14.30
C SER A 175 20.69 -27.77 -13.78
N ARG A 176 20.56 -28.81 -14.62
CA ARG A 176 21.19 -30.09 -14.35
C ARG A 176 22.70 -29.90 -14.56
N ALA A 177 23.46 -29.92 -13.51
CA ALA A 177 24.90 -30.11 -13.65
C ALA A 177 25.11 -31.38 -14.45
N GLY A 178 25.77 -31.28 -15.61
CA GLY A 178 26.10 -32.40 -16.46
C GLY A 178 27.00 -33.39 -15.69
N GLY A 179 26.41 -34.46 -15.21
CA GLY A 179 27.07 -35.61 -14.59
C GLY A 179 26.77 -36.82 -15.44
N SER A 180 27.84 -37.47 -15.92
CA SER A 180 27.83 -38.77 -16.49
C SER A 180 27.06 -39.78 -15.63
N ALA A 181 26.36 -40.69 -16.29
CA ALA A 181 25.48 -41.71 -15.73
C ALA A 181 25.93 -42.25 -14.35
N GLY A 182 25.07 -42.09 -13.31
CA GLY A 182 25.15 -42.88 -12.09
C GLY A 182 25.12 -42.14 -10.75
N GLY A 183 24.98 -40.81 -10.69
CA GLY A 183 24.92 -40.08 -9.44
C GLY A 183 23.58 -39.29 -9.28
N GLU A 184 23.03 -39.28 -8.07
CA GLU A 184 21.91 -38.37 -7.70
C GLU A 184 22.36 -36.94 -7.95
N GLY A 185 21.98 -36.38 -9.11
CA GLY A 185 22.33 -35.02 -9.51
C GLY A 185 21.59 -34.02 -8.65
N SER A 186 22.29 -33.31 -7.79
CA SER A 186 21.74 -32.16 -7.08
C SER A 186 21.31 -31.11 -8.10
N SER A 187 20.02 -30.82 -8.16
CA SER A 187 19.49 -29.76 -9.00
C SER A 187 19.59 -28.44 -8.25
N TYR A 188 20.31 -27.47 -8.80
CA TYR A 188 20.40 -26.11 -8.26
C TYR A 188 19.43 -25.19 -9.01
N ALA A 189 18.69 -24.40 -8.27
CA ALA A 189 17.97 -23.27 -8.85
C ALA A 189 18.99 -22.19 -9.23
N VAL A 190 19.08 -21.86 -10.52
CA VAL A 190 19.95 -20.80 -11.01
C VAL A 190 19.10 -19.53 -11.13
N GLY A 191 19.54 -18.42 -10.55
CA GLY A 191 18.92 -17.10 -10.67
C GLY A 191 19.88 -16.13 -11.33
N ALA A 192 19.34 -15.11 -11.98
CA ALA A 192 20.09 -13.97 -12.49
C ALA A 192 19.77 -12.74 -11.64
N ILE A 193 20.81 -12.02 -11.21
CA ILE A 193 20.68 -10.68 -10.64
C ILE A 193 20.92 -9.69 -11.76
N PHE A 194 20.12 -8.64 -11.83
CA PHE A 194 20.27 -7.57 -12.81
C PHE A 194 20.08 -6.21 -12.15
N GLU A 195 20.72 -5.22 -12.69
CA GLU A 195 20.64 -3.81 -12.30
C GLU A 195 20.14 -2.98 -13.47
N LYS A 196 19.51 -1.85 -13.18
CA LYS A 196 19.14 -0.88 -14.19
C LYS A 196 20.42 -0.22 -14.72
N GLY A 197 20.68 -0.39 -16.03
CA GLY A 197 21.83 0.17 -16.71
C GLY A 197 21.61 1.64 -17.14
#